data_b6691e1c54b0131840cad18ef58fe921
#
_entry.id   b6691e1c54b0131840cad18ef58fe921
#
_cell.length_a   1.000
_cell.length_b   1.000
_cell.length_c   1.000
_cell.angle_alpha   90.00
_cell.angle_beta   90.00
_cell.angle_gamma   90.00
#
_symmetry.space_group_name_H-M   'P 1'
#
loop_
_entity.id
_entity.type
_entity.pdbx_description
1 polymer ?
#
loop_
_entity_poly.entity_id
_entity_poly.type
_entity_poly.pdbx_seq_one_letter_code
_entity_poly.pdbx_strand_id
1 'polypeptide(L)'
;MYMEHVASSHVVILSSGSLFSEGVASRLREHVGRVQVTLLDPRLPDLLTRLSSIRPAAVILDAADPWVVEKCPLTRLLGVLPGARIIELDSQAQQVTVVTSELYPARDVNDLVDVIDGHLPA
;
A
#
# COMPACT_ATOMS: atom_id res chain seq x y z
N MET A 1 -17.20 -24.71 19.58
CA MET A 1 -17.64 -23.82 18.56
C MET A 1 -16.46 -23.28 17.75
N TYR A 2 -16.54 -23.39 16.54
CA TYR A 2 -15.50 -22.97 15.69
C TYR A 2 -15.58 -21.49 15.39
N MET A 3 -14.49 -20.82 15.58
CA MET A 3 -14.43 -19.42 15.32
C MET A 3 -13.76 -19.19 14.00
N GLU A 4 -14.51 -18.65 13.09
CA GLU A 4 -13.96 -18.36 11.80
C GLU A 4 -12.95 -17.24 11.89
N HIS A 5 -11.75 -17.53 11.48
CA HIS A 5 -10.71 -16.53 11.39
C HIS A 5 -10.93 -15.70 10.14
N VAL A 6 -11.60 -14.58 10.32
CA VAL A 6 -11.56 -13.58 9.26
C VAL A 6 -10.22 -12.88 9.42
N ALA A 7 -9.31 -13.15 8.49
CA ALA A 7 -8.03 -12.47 8.50
C ALA A 7 -8.26 -10.97 8.34
N SER A 8 -7.85 -10.19 9.33
CA SER A 8 -7.91 -8.75 9.22
C SER A 8 -6.88 -8.28 8.21
N SER A 9 -7.24 -7.30 7.41
CA SER A 9 -6.31 -6.68 6.46
C SER A 9 -5.29 -5.86 7.22
N HIS A 10 -4.00 -6.10 6.96
CA HIS A 10 -2.95 -5.30 7.57
C HIS A 10 -2.68 -4.09 6.68
N VAL A 11 -2.82 -2.91 7.25
CA VAL A 11 -2.60 -1.65 6.57
C VAL A 11 -1.41 -0.94 7.22
N VAL A 12 -0.47 -0.51 6.39
CA VAL A 12 0.65 0.31 6.86
C VAL A 12 0.43 1.73 6.40
N ILE A 13 0.60 2.68 7.31
CA ILE A 13 0.57 4.11 6.99
C ILE A 13 1.99 4.63 7.08
N LEU A 14 2.51 5.18 5.98
CA LEU A 14 3.82 5.80 5.93
C LEU A 14 3.65 7.29 6.15
N SER A 15 4.20 7.78 7.25
CA SER A 15 4.11 9.18 7.62
C SER A 15 5.19 9.52 8.63
N SER A 16 5.71 10.73 8.54
CA SER A 16 6.67 11.24 9.52
C SER A 16 6.00 11.82 10.77
N GLY A 17 4.69 11.63 10.92
CA GLY A 17 3.96 12.00 12.14
C GLY A 17 3.02 13.19 12.00
N SER A 18 2.28 13.28 10.89
CA SER A 18 1.32 14.35 10.72
C SER A 18 0.02 14.08 11.51
N LEU A 19 -0.68 15.13 11.88
CA LEU A 19 -2.00 15.00 12.51
C LEU A 19 -2.99 14.31 11.58
N PHE A 20 -2.86 14.55 10.28
CA PHE A 20 -3.71 13.94 9.29
C PHE A 20 -3.54 12.41 9.31
N SER A 21 -2.30 11.94 9.31
CA SER A 21 -2.01 10.50 9.34
C SER A 21 -2.46 9.85 10.64
N GLU A 22 -2.27 10.55 11.77
CA GLU A 22 -2.75 10.08 13.06
C GLU A 22 -4.27 9.95 13.06
N GLY A 23 -4.96 10.92 12.48
CA GLY A 23 -6.42 10.89 12.36
C GLY A 23 -6.89 9.72 11.49
N VAL A 24 -6.23 9.48 10.37
CA VAL A 24 -6.57 8.36 9.51
C VAL A 24 -6.37 7.04 10.25
N ALA A 25 -5.24 6.88 10.94
CA ALA A 25 -4.97 5.67 11.71
C ALA A 25 -6.03 5.43 12.78
N SER A 26 -6.40 6.48 13.49
CA SER A 26 -7.41 6.41 14.53
C SER A 26 -8.77 5.95 13.98
N ARG A 27 -9.17 6.52 12.86
CA ARG A 27 -10.45 6.15 12.24
C ARG A 27 -10.44 4.72 11.72
N LEU A 28 -9.33 4.29 11.12
CA LEU A 28 -9.23 2.91 10.64
C LEU A 28 -9.27 1.91 11.78
N ARG A 29 -8.67 2.25 12.92
CA ARG A 29 -8.67 1.38 14.09
C ARG A 29 -10.05 1.20 14.72
N GLU A 30 -10.99 2.07 14.40
CA GLU A 30 -12.37 1.92 14.84
C GLU A 30 -13.04 0.70 14.19
N HIS A 31 -12.49 0.22 13.08
CA HIS A 31 -12.99 -0.97 12.39
C HIS A 31 -12.30 -2.23 12.94
N VAL A 32 -12.50 -2.47 14.22
CA VAL A 32 -11.87 -3.60 14.94
C VAL A 32 -12.23 -4.92 14.28
N GLY A 33 -11.21 -5.75 14.07
CA GLY A 33 -11.38 -7.08 13.47
C GLY A 33 -11.34 -7.06 11.94
N ARG A 34 -11.42 -5.89 11.31
CA ARG A 34 -11.35 -5.78 9.85
C ARG A 34 -10.05 -5.19 9.36
N VAL A 35 -9.45 -4.31 10.15
CA VAL A 35 -8.24 -3.61 9.76
C VAL A 35 -7.26 -3.59 10.92
N GLN A 36 -6.03 -3.96 10.64
CA GLN A 36 -4.91 -3.85 11.55
C GLN A 36 -3.99 -2.77 11.03
N VAL A 37 -3.68 -1.76 11.82
CA VAL A 37 -2.97 -0.57 11.37
C VAL A 37 -1.61 -0.46 12.03
N THR A 38 -0.58 -0.25 11.23
CA THR A 38 0.78 0.03 11.68
C THR A 38 1.24 1.34 11.06
N LEU A 39 1.74 2.25 11.88
CA LEU A 39 2.37 3.48 11.41
C LEU A 39 3.87 3.26 11.32
N LEU A 40 4.46 3.58 10.17
CA LEU A 40 5.90 3.52 9.98
C LEU A 40 6.44 4.86 9.51
N ASP A 41 7.55 5.26 10.08
CA ASP A 41 8.24 6.47 9.67
C ASP A 41 9.04 6.20 8.40
N PRO A 42 8.86 7.00 7.33
CA PRO A 42 9.61 6.79 6.09
C PRO A 42 11.12 6.96 6.23
N ARG A 43 11.59 7.55 7.32
CA ARG A 43 13.03 7.75 7.57
C ARG A 43 13.70 6.53 8.16
N LEU A 44 12.96 5.47 8.51
CA LEU A 44 13.55 4.24 9.03
C LEU A 44 14.52 3.64 8.02
N PRO A 45 15.74 3.26 8.44
CA PRO A 45 16.76 2.77 7.51
C PRO A 45 16.40 1.44 6.84
N ASP A 46 15.61 0.60 7.51
CA ASP A 46 15.23 -0.72 7.03
C ASP A 46 13.75 -0.78 6.61
N LEU A 47 13.20 0.35 6.18
CA LEU A 47 11.77 0.48 5.90
C LEU A 47 11.27 -0.56 4.89
N LEU A 48 11.97 -0.70 3.76
CA LEU A 48 11.51 -1.63 2.71
C LEU A 48 11.56 -3.08 3.17
N THR A 49 12.57 -3.43 3.96
CA THR A 49 12.66 -4.76 4.55
C THR A 49 11.49 -5.02 5.50
N ARG A 50 11.16 -4.04 6.32
CA ARG A 50 10.02 -4.15 7.23
C ARG A 50 8.71 -4.30 6.47
N LEU A 51 8.52 -3.51 5.43
CA LEU A 51 7.32 -3.62 4.59
C LEU A 51 7.20 -5.01 3.96
N SER A 52 8.30 -5.53 3.44
CA SER A 52 8.31 -6.88 2.87
C SER A 52 7.96 -7.95 3.90
N SER A 53 8.42 -7.78 5.14
CA SER A 53 8.12 -8.73 6.22
C SER A 53 6.67 -8.67 6.66
N ILE A 54 6.10 -7.48 6.73
CA ILE A 54 4.71 -7.28 7.14
C ILE A 54 3.75 -7.81 6.09
N ARG A 55 4.09 -7.67 4.81
CA ARG A 55 3.22 -8.02 3.68
C ARG A 55 1.85 -7.38 3.81
N PRO A 56 1.79 -6.05 3.84
CA PRO A 56 0.51 -5.37 4.02
C PRO A 56 -0.41 -5.57 2.81
N ALA A 57 -1.71 -5.60 3.06
CA ALA A 57 -2.70 -5.60 2.00
C ALA A 57 -2.77 -4.22 1.34
N ALA A 58 -2.49 -3.17 2.10
CA ALA A 58 -2.49 -1.80 1.61
C ALA A 58 -1.42 -0.97 2.32
N VAL A 59 -0.86 -0.03 1.59
CA VAL A 59 0.06 0.98 2.13
C VAL A 59 -0.54 2.34 1.83
N ILE A 60 -0.71 3.14 2.87
CA ILE A 60 -1.25 4.49 2.72
C ILE A 60 -0.10 5.48 2.82
N LEU A 61 -0.02 6.37 1.85
CA LEU A 61 1.00 7.40 1.76
C LEU A 61 0.35 8.77 1.97
N ASP A 62 0.95 9.57 2.83
CA ASP A 62 0.58 10.98 2.94
C ASP A 62 1.30 11.73 1.81
N ALA A 63 0.55 12.14 0.80
CA ALA A 63 1.12 12.81 -0.38
C ALA A 63 1.73 14.17 -0.06
N ALA A 64 1.36 14.76 1.08
CA ALA A 64 1.90 16.04 1.51
C ALA A 64 3.16 15.92 2.37
N ASP A 65 3.56 14.70 2.72
CA ASP A 65 4.72 14.48 3.57
C ASP A 65 5.98 14.38 2.70
N PRO A 66 6.91 15.36 2.80
CA PRO A 66 8.13 15.35 1.98
C PRO A 66 9.01 14.12 2.19
N TRP A 67 9.03 13.57 3.41
CA TRP A 67 9.82 12.37 3.68
C TRP A 67 9.26 11.16 2.97
N VAL A 68 7.93 11.07 2.89
CA VAL A 68 7.28 9.99 2.15
C VAL A 68 7.61 10.10 0.67
N VAL A 69 7.50 11.28 0.11
CA VAL A 69 7.78 11.52 -1.32
C VAL A 69 9.23 11.18 -1.64
N GLU A 70 10.16 11.58 -0.79
CA GLU A 70 11.59 11.37 -1.02
C GLU A 70 12.02 9.92 -0.77
N LYS A 71 11.58 9.32 0.33
CA LYS A 71 12.08 8.02 0.78
C LYS A 71 11.30 6.83 0.25
N CYS A 72 10.06 7.06 -0.16
CA CYS A 72 9.15 5.98 -0.55
C CYS A 72 8.58 6.23 -1.94
N PRO A 73 9.43 6.29 -2.99
CA PRO A 73 8.89 6.48 -4.33
C PRO A 73 7.99 5.32 -4.72
N LEU A 74 6.90 5.65 -5.40
CA LEU A 74 5.87 4.68 -5.77
C LEU A 74 6.44 3.48 -6.53
N THR A 75 7.36 3.74 -7.46
CA THR A 75 7.97 2.68 -8.26
C THR A 75 8.69 1.65 -7.39
N ARG A 76 9.34 2.11 -6.33
CA ARG A 76 10.05 1.21 -5.41
C ARG A 76 9.08 0.39 -4.58
N LEU A 77 8.01 1.02 -4.10
CA LEU A 77 6.98 0.31 -3.34
C LEU A 77 6.30 -0.76 -4.18
N LEU A 78 5.96 -0.45 -5.41
CA LEU A 78 5.34 -1.40 -6.31
C LEU A 78 6.25 -2.60 -6.58
N GLY A 79 7.55 -2.37 -6.68
CA GLY A 79 8.52 -3.45 -6.89
C GLY A 79 8.70 -4.36 -5.69
N VAL A 80 8.60 -3.82 -4.48
CA VAL A 80 8.81 -4.57 -3.23
C VAL A 80 7.53 -5.26 -2.76
N LEU A 81 6.38 -4.68 -3.08
CA LEU A 81 5.08 -5.14 -2.58
C LEU A 81 4.13 -5.44 -3.74
N PRO A 82 4.44 -6.46 -4.56
CA PRO A 82 3.53 -6.82 -5.64
C PRO A 82 2.19 -7.30 -5.06
N GLY A 83 1.11 -6.83 -5.64
CA GLY A 83 -0.22 -7.20 -5.21
C GLY A 83 -0.80 -6.34 -4.10
N ALA A 84 0.00 -5.51 -3.42
CA ALA A 84 -0.50 -4.58 -2.42
C ALA A 84 -1.14 -3.37 -3.10
N ARG A 85 -2.14 -2.79 -2.43
CA ARG A 85 -2.73 -1.54 -2.87
C ARG A 85 -1.95 -0.40 -2.28
N ILE A 86 -1.45 0.50 -3.12
CA ILE A 86 -0.78 1.71 -2.68
C ILE A 86 -1.78 2.84 -2.78
N ILE A 87 -2.09 3.46 -1.66
CA ILE A 87 -3.13 4.47 -1.56
C ILE A 87 -2.48 5.79 -1.21
N GLU A 88 -2.50 6.72 -2.14
CA GLU A 88 -2.01 8.07 -1.89
C GLU A 88 -3.17 8.94 -1.43
N LEU A 89 -3.05 9.53 -0.26
CA LEU A 89 -4.02 10.47 0.27
C LEU A 89 -3.50 11.88 0.09
N ASP A 90 -4.25 12.70 -0.62
CA ASP A 90 -3.98 14.11 -0.75
C ASP A 90 -5.03 14.87 0.03
N SER A 91 -4.69 15.30 1.25
CA SER A 91 -5.61 15.99 2.13
C SER A 91 -6.02 17.37 1.60
N GLN A 92 -5.17 18.01 0.82
CA GLN A 92 -5.48 19.33 0.28
C GLN A 92 -6.42 19.25 -0.91
N ALA A 93 -6.22 18.27 -1.79
CA ALA A 93 -7.09 18.07 -2.94
C ALA A 93 -8.34 17.23 -2.59
N GLN A 94 -8.39 16.67 -1.38
CA GLN A 94 -9.46 15.76 -0.96
C GLN A 94 -9.62 14.60 -1.94
N GLN A 95 -8.49 14.03 -2.35
CA GLN A 95 -8.46 12.94 -3.33
C GLN A 95 -7.69 11.75 -2.81
N VAL A 96 -8.09 10.59 -3.29
CA VAL A 96 -7.42 9.32 -3.02
C VAL A 96 -7.04 8.71 -4.37
N THR A 97 -5.77 8.38 -4.51
CA THR A 97 -5.29 7.66 -5.69
C THR A 97 -4.89 6.25 -5.27
N VAL A 98 -5.48 5.26 -5.92
CA VAL A 98 -5.16 3.85 -5.63
C VAL A 98 -4.39 3.28 -6.80
N VAL A 99 -3.22 2.72 -6.50
CA VAL A 99 -2.36 2.09 -7.50
C VAL A 99 -2.10 0.66 -7.07
N THR A 100 -2.28 -0.26 -8.00
CA THR A 100 -1.97 -1.67 -7.76
C THR A 100 -0.94 -2.13 -8.77
N SER A 101 -0.15 -3.13 -8.36
CA SER A 101 0.86 -3.72 -9.20
C SER A 101 0.55 -5.19 -9.36
N GLU A 102 0.58 -5.66 -10.59
CA GLU A 102 0.37 -7.07 -10.90
C GLU A 102 1.50 -7.54 -11.81
N LEU A 103 1.96 -8.76 -11.56
CA LEU A 103 3.03 -9.35 -12.34
C LEU A 103 2.44 -10.42 -13.26
N TYR A 104 2.68 -10.27 -14.54
CA TYR A 104 2.26 -11.25 -15.54
C TYR A 104 3.47 -11.75 -16.30
N PRO A 105 3.52 -13.03 -16.62
CA PRO A 105 4.59 -13.52 -17.48
C PRO A 105 4.44 -12.92 -18.88
N ALA A 106 5.52 -12.41 -19.43
CA ALA A 106 5.55 -11.90 -20.79
C ALA A 106 6.73 -12.53 -21.48
N ARG A 107 6.47 -13.53 -22.32
CA ARG A 107 7.50 -14.27 -23.04
C ARG A 107 7.72 -13.75 -24.44
N ASP A 108 6.70 -13.11 -25.01
CA ASP A 108 6.76 -12.55 -26.34
C ASP A 108 5.82 -11.34 -26.44
N VAL A 109 5.80 -10.75 -27.63
CA VAL A 109 4.99 -9.56 -27.89
C VAL A 109 3.50 -9.83 -27.77
N ASN A 110 3.07 -11.05 -28.05
CA ASN A 110 1.65 -11.40 -27.94
C ASN A 110 1.17 -11.30 -26.51
N ASP A 111 1.98 -11.73 -25.54
CA ASP A 111 1.64 -11.60 -24.13
C ASP A 111 1.49 -10.13 -23.73
N LEU A 112 2.35 -9.27 -24.28
CA LEU A 112 2.27 -7.84 -24.03
C LEU A 112 0.98 -7.24 -24.60
N VAL A 113 0.60 -7.65 -25.80
CA VAL A 113 -0.66 -7.21 -26.41
C VAL A 113 -1.84 -7.65 -25.56
N ASP A 114 -1.81 -8.87 -25.03
CA ASP A 114 -2.88 -9.38 -24.17
C ASP A 114 -3.03 -8.50 -22.94
N VAL A 115 -1.92 -8.10 -22.31
CA VAL A 115 -1.96 -7.20 -21.16
C VAL A 115 -2.57 -5.85 -21.53
N ILE A 116 -2.16 -5.29 -22.68
CA ILE A 116 -2.66 -4.01 -23.15
C ILE A 116 -4.17 -4.07 -23.40
N ASP A 117 -4.65 -5.16 -23.96
CA ASP A 117 -6.06 -5.34 -24.28
C ASP A 117 -6.89 -5.79 -23.07
N GLY A 118 -6.27 -6.01 -21.92
CA GLY A 118 -6.96 -6.49 -20.73
C GLY A 118 -7.24 -7.98 -20.73
N HIS A 119 -6.69 -8.73 -21.69
CA HIS A 119 -6.78 -10.18 -21.72
C HIS A 119 -5.61 -10.77 -20.98
N LEU A 120 -5.75 -10.86 -19.65
CA LEU A 120 -4.62 -11.24 -18.81
C LEU A 120 -4.20 -12.68 -19.06
N PRO A 121 -2.89 -12.93 -19.13
CA PRO A 121 -2.40 -14.31 -19.30
C PRO A 121 -2.79 -15.17 -18.11
N ALA A 122 -3.10 -16.42 -18.41
CA ALA A 122 -3.47 -17.41 -17.39
C ALA A 122 -2.26 -17.81 -16.54
#